data_d0738c3e4c9fdbfa2e0ad7c7195cdd6c
#
_entry.id   d0738c3e4c9fdbfa2e0ad7c7195cdd6c
#
_cell.length_a   1.000
_cell.length_b   1.000
_cell.length_c   1.000
_cell.angle_alpha   90.00
_cell.angle_beta   90.00
_cell.angle_gamma   90.00
#
_symmetry.space_group_name_H-M   'P 1'
#
loop_
_entity.id
_entity.type
_entity.pdbx_description
1 polymer ?
#
loop_
_entity_poly.entity_id
_entity_poly.type
_entity_poly.pdbx_seq_one_letter_code
_entity_poly.pdbx_strand_id
1 'polypeptide(L)'
;MSLNFDVIVVGSYSIDLIFSGLGELPQLGKDVVGKDFQMTPGEAFISAVSMHRLGINVGWAADFGNDDFSHYALNSSREEGLNEALFVIHDRPYRRITAAASYPNDRAFITYYDPDPQVPAAISGLIKSQAKVLLVPNLYYGDLLGVGIELIRSKNMVLIMDGNSSSGDILGKTKQCKSIRNAIKSVDIFLPNAQEARRITGEPNLEVAIRLLGELCPVIVVKDGSNGSYSIKDNELIHEPAIPVNPIDTTGAGDNFNAGFIRGWLDGFPLEICQKWGNIVGGLSTTALGGTTRKITRDLVRKYLNSDG
;
A
#
# COMPACT_ATOMS: atom_id res chain seq x y z
N MET A 1 19.69 -18.67 12.39
CA MET A 1 18.41 -18.36 13.08
C MET A 1 17.51 -17.61 12.12
N SER A 2 16.23 -17.97 12.03
CA SER A 2 15.26 -17.22 11.21
C SER A 2 14.92 -15.88 11.88
N LEU A 3 14.84 -14.82 11.09
CA LEU A 3 14.36 -13.52 11.56
C LEU A 3 12.84 -13.58 11.76
N ASN A 4 12.34 -13.06 12.88
CA ASN A 4 10.92 -13.13 13.23
C ASN A 4 10.29 -11.72 13.24
N PHE A 5 9.18 -11.59 12.52
CA PHE A 5 8.39 -10.37 12.43
C PHE A 5 6.90 -10.65 12.70
N ASP A 6 6.11 -9.64 12.99
CA ASP A 6 4.65 -9.75 12.93
C ASP A 6 4.18 -9.65 11.49
N VAL A 7 4.75 -8.71 10.72
CA VAL A 7 4.45 -8.48 9.31
C VAL A 7 5.74 -8.36 8.50
N ILE A 8 5.78 -8.99 7.34
CA ILE A 8 6.75 -8.67 6.30
C ILE A 8 6.01 -7.87 5.23
N VAL A 9 6.54 -6.68 4.90
CA VAL A 9 6.12 -5.89 3.75
C VAL A 9 7.10 -6.15 2.62
N VAL A 10 6.62 -6.51 1.45
CA VAL A 10 7.44 -6.69 0.24
C VAL A 10 7.11 -5.61 -0.77
N GLY A 11 8.12 -5.03 -1.37
CA GLY A 11 7.95 -4.02 -2.40
C GLY A 11 9.00 -2.92 -2.30
N SER A 12 9.12 -2.19 -3.40
CA SER A 12 10.09 -1.11 -3.52
C SER A 12 9.59 0.16 -2.83
N TYR A 13 10.49 1.11 -2.65
CA TYR A 13 10.15 2.51 -2.42
C TYR A 13 9.91 3.22 -3.75
N SER A 14 9.25 4.38 -3.73
CA SER A 14 9.41 5.45 -4.70
C SER A 14 9.95 6.70 -4.00
N ILE A 15 10.57 7.60 -4.75
CA ILE A 15 10.78 8.97 -4.29
C ILE A 15 9.85 9.86 -5.07
N ASP A 16 8.87 10.41 -4.36
CA ASP A 16 7.86 11.27 -4.92
C ASP A 16 8.36 12.72 -4.87
N LEU A 17 8.55 13.32 -6.06
CA LEU A 17 8.89 14.72 -6.26
C LEU A 17 7.60 15.49 -6.50
N ILE A 18 7.03 16.06 -5.46
CA ILE A 18 5.70 16.67 -5.48
C ILE A 18 5.82 18.16 -5.77
N PHE A 19 5.36 18.57 -6.96
CA PHE A 19 5.23 19.97 -7.34
C PHE A 19 3.79 20.41 -7.12
N SER A 20 3.54 21.41 -6.29
CA SER A 20 2.20 21.88 -5.95
C SER A 20 1.97 23.37 -6.30
N GLY A 21 0.70 23.75 -6.36
CA GLY A 21 0.31 25.11 -6.73
C GLY A 21 0.58 25.46 -8.19
N LEU A 22 0.56 24.48 -9.08
CA LEU A 22 0.69 24.66 -10.52
C LEU A 22 -0.59 25.29 -11.08
N GLY A 23 -0.42 26.34 -11.92
CA GLY A 23 -1.54 27.07 -12.50
C GLY A 23 -2.04 26.50 -13.84
N GLU A 24 -1.19 25.76 -14.54
CA GLU A 24 -1.50 25.21 -15.88
C GLU A 24 -0.74 23.90 -16.11
N LEU A 25 -1.19 23.12 -17.09
CA LEU A 25 -0.49 21.90 -17.53
C LEU A 25 0.82 22.25 -18.27
N PRO A 26 1.88 21.45 -18.12
CA PRO A 26 3.11 21.62 -18.89
C PRO A 26 2.85 21.58 -20.39
N GLN A 27 3.48 22.50 -21.12
CA GLN A 27 3.43 22.59 -22.57
C GLN A 27 4.84 22.57 -23.14
N LEU A 28 5.00 22.06 -24.34
CA LEU A 28 6.30 22.04 -25.01
C LEU A 28 6.87 23.48 -25.17
N GLY A 29 8.11 23.66 -24.72
CA GLY A 29 8.82 24.94 -24.79
C GLY A 29 8.40 25.99 -23.76
N LYS A 30 7.60 25.59 -22.74
CA LYS A 30 7.18 26.47 -21.64
C LYS A 30 7.55 25.88 -20.28
N ASP A 31 8.05 26.72 -19.39
CA ASP A 31 8.23 26.39 -17.98
C ASP A 31 6.93 26.65 -17.21
N VAL A 32 6.54 25.71 -16.38
CA VAL A 32 5.47 25.89 -15.39
C VAL A 32 6.11 25.88 -13.99
N VAL A 33 5.95 27.00 -13.28
CA VAL A 33 6.55 27.16 -11.96
C VAL A 33 5.53 26.83 -10.88
N GLY A 34 5.85 25.83 -10.03
CA GLY A 34 5.07 25.50 -8.86
C GLY A 34 5.28 26.51 -7.71
N LYS A 35 4.34 26.55 -6.78
CA LYS A 35 4.44 27.40 -5.57
C LYS A 35 5.16 26.71 -4.43
N ASP A 36 5.17 25.37 -4.42
CA ASP A 36 5.81 24.56 -3.38
C ASP A 36 6.36 23.26 -3.97
N PHE A 37 7.37 22.71 -3.30
CA PHE A 37 8.04 21.48 -3.67
C PHE A 37 8.29 20.62 -2.43
N GLN A 38 7.97 19.34 -2.51
CA GLN A 38 8.27 18.37 -1.48
C GLN A 38 8.87 17.11 -2.10
N MET A 39 9.84 16.52 -1.41
CA MET A 39 10.39 15.21 -1.72
C MET A 39 10.09 14.26 -0.57
N THR A 40 9.50 13.09 -0.84
CA THR A 40 9.10 12.13 0.19
C THR A 40 9.19 10.70 -0.34
N PRO A 41 9.60 9.72 0.48
CA PRO A 41 9.49 8.32 0.08
C PRO A 41 8.03 7.87 0.07
N GLY A 42 7.69 7.06 -0.94
CA GLY A 42 6.36 6.52 -1.20
C GLY A 42 6.34 4.99 -1.29
N GLU A 43 5.26 4.46 -1.85
CA GLU A 43 5.00 3.02 -2.07
C GLU A 43 5.12 2.20 -0.77
N ALA A 44 5.83 1.06 -0.79
CA ALA A 44 5.94 0.16 0.37
C ALA A 44 6.59 0.81 1.61
N PHE A 45 7.34 1.92 1.44
CA PHE A 45 7.85 2.71 2.56
C PHE A 45 6.70 3.23 3.44
N ILE A 46 5.62 3.76 2.84
CA ILE A 46 4.47 4.27 3.59
C ILE A 46 3.85 3.16 4.43
N SER A 47 3.61 1.99 3.83
CA SER A 47 3.07 0.82 4.53
C SER A 47 3.97 0.39 5.71
N ALA A 48 5.29 0.31 5.50
CA ALA A 48 6.24 -0.11 6.53
C ALA A 48 6.29 0.89 7.70
N VAL A 49 6.39 2.19 7.42
CA VAL A 49 6.42 3.26 8.43
C VAL A 49 5.12 3.30 9.22
N SER A 50 3.97 3.25 8.55
CA SER A 50 2.66 3.27 9.21
C SER A 50 2.49 2.10 10.16
N MET A 51 2.86 0.89 9.75
CA MET A 51 2.82 -0.30 10.61
C MET A 51 3.77 -0.19 11.79
N HIS A 52 5.01 0.27 11.56
CA HIS A 52 5.98 0.47 12.63
C HIS A 52 5.46 1.45 13.70
N ARG A 53 4.89 2.58 13.30
CA ARG A 53 4.29 3.59 14.19
C ARG A 53 3.08 3.08 14.97
N LEU A 54 2.37 2.07 14.44
CA LEU A 54 1.30 1.36 15.14
C LEU A 54 1.81 0.26 16.10
N GLY A 55 3.13 0.15 16.28
CA GLY A 55 3.76 -0.81 17.18
C GLY A 55 3.77 -2.24 16.63
N ILE A 56 3.74 -2.43 15.33
CA ILE A 56 3.94 -3.71 14.67
C ILE A 56 5.45 -3.94 14.49
N ASN A 57 5.94 -5.13 14.83
CA ASN A 57 7.29 -5.54 14.48
C ASN A 57 7.33 -5.89 12.99
N VAL A 58 7.70 -4.90 12.17
CA VAL A 58 7.68 -4.99 10.70
C VAL A 58 9.06 -5.26 10.14
N GLY A 59 9.17 -6.22 9.22
CA GLY A 59 10.30 -6.42 8.33
C GLY A 59 9.94 -5.90 6.94
N TRP A 60 10.68 -4.94 6.42
CA TRP A 60 10.49 -4.47 5.06
C TRP A 60 11.55 -5.08 4.15
N ALA A 61 11.11 -5.95 3.23
CA ALA A 61 12.00 -6.58 2.24
C ALA A 61 12.06 -5.69 0.99
N ALA A 62 13.08 -4.85 0.93
CA ALA A 62 13.25 -3.82 -0.08
C ALA A 62 14.65 -3.80 -0.68
N ASP A 63 14.71 -3.47 -1.97
CA ASP A 63 15.93 -3.28 -2.72
C ASP A 63 16.29 -1.80 -2.79
N PHE A 64 17.59 -1.48 -2.64
CA PHE A 64 18.16 -0.15 -2.74
C PHE A 64 19.41 -0.19 -3.64
N GLY A 65 19.77 0.94 -4.21
CA GLY A 65 20.98 1.10 -5.00
C GLY A 65 22.03 1.96 -4.30
N ASN A 66 23.07 2.31 -5.06
CA ASN A 66 24.15 3.22 -4.65
C ASN A 66 23.96 4.65 -5.16
N ASP A 67 22.70 5.04 -5.47
CA ASP A 67 22.33 6.37 -5.96
C ASP A 67 21.70 7.24 -4.85
N ASP A 68 21.60 8.55 -5.11
CA ASP A 68 21.12 9.54 -4.13
C ASP A 68 19.67 9.31 -3.69
N PHE A 69 18.81 8.80 -4.57
CA PHE A 69 17.41 8.52 -4.22
C PHE A 69 17.29 7.30 -3.30
N SER A 70 18.09 6.24 -3.57
CA SER A 70 18.24 5.10 -2.66
C SER A 70 18.76 5.54 -1.29
N HIS A 71 19.81 6.38 -1.26
CA HIS A 71 20.35 6.92 -0.01
C HIS A 71 19.32 7.76 0.76
N TYR A 72 18.52 8.56 0.06
CA TYR A 72 17.46 9.33 0.68
C TYR A 72 16.40 8.42 1.33
N ALA A 73 15.93 7.37 0.62
CA ALA A 73 14.98 6.41 1.16
C ALA A 73 15.55 5.62 2.35
N LEU A 74 16.82 5.20 2.29
CA LEU A 74 17.52 4.53 3.39
C LEU A 74 17.61 5.42 4.64
N ASN A 75 18.01 6.68 4.47
CA ASN A 75 18.10 7.62 5.57
C ASN A 75 16.73 7.90 6.19
N SER A 76 15.70 8.12 5.39
CA SER A 76 14.33 8.26 5.87
C SER A 76 13.86 7.02 6.64
N SER A 77 14.24 5.83 6.19
CA SER A 77 13.92 4.57 6.89
C SER A 77 14.60 4.48 8.27
N ARG A 78 15.84 4.94 8.37
CA ARG A 78 16.61 5.00 9.62
C ARG A 78 16.04 6.02 10.59
N GLU A 79 15.65 7.20 10.09
CA GLU A 79 14.99 8.24 10.88
C GLU A 79 13.65 7.77 11.46
N GLU A 80 12.93 6.90 10.76
CA GLU A 80 11.71 6.25 11.24
C GLU A 80 11.97 5.05 12.14
N GLY A 81 13.22 4.58 12.27
CA GLY A 81 13.61 3.43 13.10
C GLY A 81 13.21 2.09 12.50
N LEU A 82 13.06 1.97 11.18
CA LEU A 82 12.75 0.71 10.51
C LEU A 82 13.89 -0.29 10.63
N ASN A 83 13.56 -1.57 10.73
CA ASN A 83 14.52 -2.65 10.78
C ASN A 83 15.10 -2.94 9.39
N GLU A 84 16.42 -2.82 9.23
CA GLU A 84 17.15 -2.99 7.96
C GLU A 84 17.50 -4.46 7.64
N ALA A 85 17.14 -5.43 8.50
CA ALA A 85 17.59 -6.82 8.35
C ALA A 85 17.17 -7.52 7.04
N LEU A 86 16.13 -6.99 6.37
CA LEU A 86 15.64 -7.47 5.09
C LEU A 86 15.96 -6.53 3.92
N PHE A 87 16.75 -5.47 4.14
CA PHE A 87 17.21 -4.60 3.07
C PHE A 87 18.31 -5.27 2.24
N VAL A 88 18.25 -5.08 0.92
CA VAL A 88 19.30 -5.51 0.00
C VAL A 88 19.83 -4.27 -0.73
N ILE A 89 21.13 -4.02 -0.59
CA ILE A 89 21.79 -2.88 -1.22
C ILE A 89 22.62 -3.41 -2.41
N HIS A 90 22.32 -2.89 -3.60
CA HIS A 90 22.98 -3.27 -4.86
C HIS A 90 24.09 -2.28 -5.21
N ASP A 91 25.18 -2.79 -5.75
CA ASP A 91 26.28 -1.95 -6.28
C ASP A 91 25.96 -1.44 -7.71
N ARG A 92 24.79 -0.83 -7.83
CA ARG A 92 24.30 -0.14 -9.03
C ARG A 92 23.20 0.84 -8.64
N PRO A 93 22.86 1.83 -9.48
CA PRO A 93 21.67 2.64 -9.26
C PRO A 93 20.39 1.78 -9.25
N TYR A 94 19.45 2.12 -8.35
CA TYR A 94 18.11 1.54 -8.26
C TYR A 94 17.10 2.65 -8.00
N ARG A 95 17.02 3.58 -8.96
CA ARG A 95 16.17 4.76 -8.88
C ARG A 95 14.72 4.41 -9.12
N ARG A 96 13.87 4.87 -8.25
CA ARG A 96 12.42 4.74 -8.35
C ARG A 96 11.83 6.12 -8.05
N ILE A 97 11.49 6.85 -9.09
CA ILE A 97 11.18 8.28 -9.01
C ILE A 97 9.82 8.53 -9.64
N THR A 98 8.99 9.29 -8.96
CA THR A 98 7.71 9.78 -9.48
C THR A 98 7.65 11.29 -9.31
N ALA A 99 7.64 12.03 -10.40
CA ALA A 99 7.32 13.45 -10.38
C ALA A 99 5.79 13.60 -10.40
N ALA A 100 5.24 14.16 -9.32
CA ALA A 100 3.82 14.42 -9.17
C ALA A 100 3.53 15.90 -9.34
N ALA A 101 2.80 16.26 -10.41
CA ALA A 101 2.33 17.61 -10.67
C ALA A 101 0.89 17.74 -10.12
N SER A 102 0.72 18.53 -9.05
CA SER A 102 -0.56 18.70 -8.35
C SER A 102 -1.27 19.96 -8.83
N TYR A 103 -2.50 19.79 -9.28
CA TYR A 103 -3.42 20.82 -9.71
C TYR A 103 -4.62 20.90 -8.76
N PRO A 104 -5.45 21.96 -8.79
CA PRO A 104 -6.59 22.09 -7.88
C PRO A 104 -7.59 20.91 -7.93
N ASN A 105 -7.73 20.26 -9.08
CA ASN A 105 -8.77 19.24 -9.31
C ASN A 105 -8.20 17.83 -9.53
N ASP A 106 -6.90 17.68 -9.85
CA ASP A 106 -6.31 16.39 -10.20
C ASP A 106 -4.78 16.45 -10.14
N ARG A 107 -4.12 15.32 -10.38
CA ARG A 107 -2.66 15.18 -10.44
C ARG A 107 -2.22 14.50 -11.72
N ALA A 108 -1.03 14.88 -12.20
CA ALA A 108 -0.35 14.19 -13.28
C ALA A 108 0.96 13.61 -12.75
N PHE A 109 1.38 12.46 -13.30
CA PHE A 109 2.57 11.74 -12.84
C PHE A 109 3.51 11.44 -14.02
N ILE A 110 4.80 11.59 -13.77
CA ILE A 110 5.87 11.10 -14.63
C ILE A 110 6.75 10.19 -13.79
N THR A 111 6.83 8.92 -14.18
CA THR A 111 7.51 7.87 -13.38
C THR A 111 8.68 7.29 -14.15
N TYR A 112 9.79 7.05 -13.44
CA TYR A 112 10.95 6.33 -13.92
C TYR A 112 11.41 5.31 -12.89
N TYR A 113 11.59 4.06 -13.34
CA TYR A 113 12.10 2.96 -12.53
C TYR A 113 13.29 2.29 -13.22
N ASP A 114 14.40 2.15 -12.51
CA ASP A 114 15.48 1.25 -12.93
C ASP A 114 14.98 -0.21 -12.91
N PRO A 115 15.55 -1.11 -13.73
CA PRO A 115 15.14 -2.52 -13.76
C PRO A 115 15.28 -3.21 -12.41
N ASP A 116 14.31 -4.04 -12.08
CA ASP A 116 14.34 -4.86 -10.87
C ASP A 116 15.54 -5.82 -10.86
N PRO A 117 16.05 -6.22 -9.68
CA PRO A 117 17.08 -7.24 -9.58
C PRO A 117 16.51 -8.62 -9.98
N GLN A 118 17.39 -9.52 -10.46
CA GLN A 118 16.99 -10.88 -10.84
C GLN A 118 16.37 -11.65 -9.66
N VAL A 119 16.89 -11.43 -8.45
CA VAL A 119 16.34 -11.96 -7.22
C VAL A 119 15.99 -10.79 -6.30
N PRO A 120 14.74 -10.35 -6.28
CA PRO A 120 14.31 -9.26 -5.42
C PRO A 120 14.47 -9.57 -3.92
N ALA A 121 14.67 -8.52 -3.12
CA ALA A 121 14.70 -8.60 -1.66
C ALA A 121 13.47 -9.33 -1.09
N ALA A 122 12.32 -9.23 -1.73
CA ALA A 122 11.10 -9.96 -1.40
C ALA A 122 11.33 -11.47 -1.26
N ILE A 123 11.98 -12.10 -2.24
CA ILE A 123 12.25 -13.54 -2.23
C ILE A 123 13.32 -13.89 -1.20
N SER A 124 14.45 -13.16 -1.17
CA SER A 124 15.51 -13.41 -0.21
C SER A 124 15.06 -13.18 1.24
N GLY A 125 14.20 -12.16 1.45
CA GLY A 125 13.58 -11.86 2.74
C GLY A 125 12.66 -12.97 3.20
N LEU A 126 11.77 -13.45 2.32
CA LEU A 126 10.87 -14.58 2.62
C LEU A 126 11.64 -15.86 2.97
N ILE A 127 12.78 -16.14 2.33
CA ILE A 127 13.61 -17.31 2.65
C ILE A 127 14.19 -17.18 4.07
N LYS A 128 14.71 -16.02 4.44
CA LYS A 128 15.47 -15.76 5.68
C LYS A 128 14.59 -15.54 6.92
N SER A 129 13.31 -15.25 6.75
CA SER A 129 12.44 -14.76 7.82
C SER A 129 11.15 -15.55 7.98
N GLN A 130 10.47 -15.32 9.10
CA GLN A 130 9.15 -15.80 9.44
C GLN A 130 8.28 -14.62 9.88
N ALA A 131 6.99 -14.62 9.54
CA ALA A 131 6.02 -13.65 10.03
C ALA A 131 4.62 -14.27 10.14
N LYS A 132 3.69 -13.55 10.77
CA LYS A 132 2.26 -13.93 10.79
C LYS A 132 1.59 -13.53 9.47
N VAL A 133 1.98 -12.37 8.94
CA VAL A 133 1.38 -11.76 7.75
C VAL A 133 2.47 -11.36 6.75
N LEU A 134 2.22 -11.60 5.47
CA LEU A 134 2.91 -10.94 4.37
C LEU A 134 1.97 -9.93 3.73
N LEU A 135 2.40 -8.68 3.61
CA LEU A 135 1.72 -7.65 2.82
C LEU A 135 2.46 -7.41 1.50
N VAL A 136 1.70 -7.51 0.41
CA VAL A 136 2.08 -7.02 -0.92
C VAL A 136 1.28 -5.74 -1.16
N PRO A 137 1.88 -4.53 -1.09
CA PRO A 137 1.15 -3.25 -1.09
C PRO A 137 0.72 -2.79 -2.49
N ASN A 138 0.74 -3.69 -3.45
CA ASN A 138 0.28 -3.47 -4.83
C ASN A 138 -0.29 -4.75 -5.41
N LEU A 139 -1.07 -4.63 -6.50
CA LEU A 139 -1.58 -5.76 -7.25
C LEU A 139 -0.44 -6.42 -8.02
N TYR A 140 0.03 -7.56 -7.55
CA TYR A 140 1.12 -8.32 -8.17
C TYR A 140 0.63 -9.62 -8.79
N TYR A 141 0.92 -9.82 -10.07
CA TYR A 141 0.55 -11.02 -10.85
C TYR A 141 1.70 -11.49 -11.76
N GLY A 142 2.94 -11.11 -11.42
CA GLY A 142 4.15 -11.48 -12.14
C GLY A 142 4.62 -12.92 -11.89
N ASP A 143 5.66 -13.33 -12.60
CA ASP A 143 6.18 -14.71 -12.62
C ASP A 143 6.66 -15.23 -11.25
N LEU A 144 7.12 -14.35 -10.36
CA LEU A 144 7.57 -14.73 -9.03
C LEU A 144 6.42 -15.00 -8.02
N LEU A 145 5.16 -14.71 -8.40
CA LEU A 145 4.00 -14.90 -7.51
C LEU A 145 3.89 -16.36 -7.03
N GLY A 146 4.04 -17.33 -7.95
CA GLY A 146 3.97 -18.75 -7.62
C GLY A 146 5.00 -19.17 -6.57
N VAL A 147 6.25 -18.79 -6.76
CA VAL A 147 7.33 -19.08 -5.80
C VAL A 147 7.07 -18.41 -4.46
N GLY A 148 6.60 -17.15 -4.47
CA GLY A 148 6.23 -16.42 -3.26
C GLY A 148 5.13 -17.13 -2.48
N ILE A 149 4.06 -17.57 -3.17
CA ILE A 149 2.94 -18.29 -2.55
C ILE A 149 3.41 -19.58 -1.90
N GLU A 150 4.24 -20.39 -2.57
CA GLU A 150 4.77 -21.64 -2.00
C GLU A 150 5.55 -21.37 -0.70
N LEU A 151 6.42 -20.36 -0.68
CA LEU A 151 7.17 -19.94 0.51
C LEU A 151 6.24 -19.48 1.63
N ILE A 152 5.21 -18.69 1.33
CA ILE A 152 4.24 -18.17 2.30
C ILE A 152 3.46 -19.33 2.92
N ARG A 153 2.93 -20.23 2.09
CA ARG A 153 2.14 -21.40 2.55
C ARG A 153 2.98 -22.37 3.37
N SER A 154 4.25 -22.61 3.00
CA SER A 154 5.16 -23.46 3.79
C SER A 154 5.46 -22.90 5.19
N LYS A 155 5.23 -21.61 5.41
CA LYS A 155 5.45 -20.89 6.67
C LYS A 155 4.17 -20.57 7.42
N ASN A 156 3.00 -20.99 6.93
CA ASN A 156 1.68 -20.68 7.50
C ASN A 156 1.43 -19.18 7.70
N MET A 157 1.90 -18.35 6.76
CA MET A 157 1.70 -16.90 6.79
C MET A 157 0.38 -16.55 6.09
N VAL A 158 -0.31 -15.54 6.59
CA VAL A 158 -1.46 -14.92 5.91
C VAL A 158 -0.95 -13.99 4.83
N LEU A 159 -1.40 -14.18 3.59
CA LEU A 159 -1.06 -13.33 2.45
C LEU A 159 -2.12 -12.26 2.25
N ILE A 160 -1.72 -11.01 2.40
CA ILE A 160 -2.55 -9.82 2.14
C ILE A 160 -2.00 -9.08 0.93
N MET A 161 -2.87 -8.72 -0.02
CA MET A 161 -2.50 -7.98 -1.22
C MET A 161 -3.37 -6.75 -1.39
N ASP A 162 -2.77 -5.61 -1.70
CA ASP A 162 -3.49 -4.39 -2.11
C ASP A 162 -3.88 -4.44 -3.58
N GLY A 163 -4.95 -3.74 -3.95
CA GLY A 163 -5.38 -3.57 -5.33
C GLY A 163 -4.65 -2.48 -6.11
N ASN A 164 -3.76 -1.73 -5.44
CA ASN A 164 -3.03 -0.62 -6.04
C ASN A 164 -2.29 -1.06 -7.31
N SER A 165 -2.61 -0.41 -8.43
CA SER A 165 -2.01 -0.71 -9.75
C SER A 165 -2.01 0.53 -10.61
N SER A 166 -1.00 0.65 -11.48
CA SER A 166 -1.00 1.70 -12.50
C SER A 166 -2.21 1.56 -13.42
N SER A 167 -2.82 2.68 -13.78
CA SER A 167 -4.07 2.73 -14.57
C SER A 167 -3.96 2.09 -15.96
N GLY A 168 -2.75 1.82 -16.46
CA GLY A 168 -2.51 1.14 -17.75
C GLY A 168 -2.62 -0.38 -17.71
N ASP A 169 -2.56 -0.99 -16.52
CA ASP A 169 -2.38 -2.44 -16.37
C ASP A 169 -3.67 -3.26 -16.52
N ILE A 170 -4.85 -2.65 -16.36
CA ILE A 170 -6.10 -3.40 -16.18
C ILE A 170 -7.03 -3.35 -17.40
N LEU A 171 -6.77 -2.50 -18.38
CA LEU A 171 -7.68 -2.31 -19.50
C LEU A 171 -7.45 -3.29 -20.66
N GLY A 172 -8.35 -4.27 -20.77
CA GLY A 172 -8.74 -4.82 -22.08
C GLY A 172 -7.93 -5.99 -22.65
N LYS A 173 -6.97 -6.59 -21.91
CA LYS A 173 -6.26 -7.80 -22.40
C LYS A 173 -6.74 -9.06 -21.68
N THR A 174 -7.45 -9.92 -22.38
CA THR A 174 -8.04 -11.17 -21.86
C THR A 174 -7.06 -12.05 -21.04
N LYS A 175 -5.78 -12.08 -21.43
CA LYS A 175 -4.72 -12.82 -20.72
C LYS A 175 -4.37 -12.18 -19.37
N GLN A 176 -4.31 -10.85 -19.31
CA GLN A 176 -4.00 -10.09 -18.11
C GLN A 176 -5.12 -10.19 -17.06
N CYS A 177 -6.39 -10.10 -17.49
CA CYS A 177 -7.54 -10.33 -16.61
C CYS A 177 -7.50 -11.72 -15.95
N LYS A 178 -7.09 -12.77 -16.69
CA LYS A 178 -6.95 -14.11 -16.13
C LYS A 178 -5.85 -14.20 -15.08
N SER A 179 -4.69 -13.57 -15.32
CA SER A 179 -3.56 -13.54 -14.38
C SER A 179 -3.93 -12.79 -13.10
N ILE A 180 -4.60 -11.64 -13.20
CA ILE A 180 -5.11 -10.87 -12.06
C ILE A 180 -6.11 -11.70 -11.23
N ARG A 181 -7.09 -12.33 -11.87
CA ARG A 181 -8.05 -13.20 -11.15
C ARG A 181 -7.35 -14.36 -10.44
N ASN A 182 -6.35 -14.97 -11.06
CA ASN A 182 -5.57 -16.04 -10.44
C ASN A 182 -4.75 -15.52 -9.24
N ALA A 183 -4.16 -14.33 -9.35
CA ALA A 183 -3.45 -13.71 -8.25
C ALA A 183 -4.39 -13.45 -7.05
N ILE A 184 -5.59 -12.87 -7.29
CA ILE A 184 -6.58 -12.63 -6.25
C ILE A 184 -7.05 -13.95 -5.60
N LYS A 185 -7.20 -15.03 -6.37
CA LYS A 185 -7.56 -16.35 -5.82
C LYS A 185 -6.50 -16.97 -4.92
N SER A 186 -5.26 -16.51 -5.02
CA SER A 186 -4.14 -17.06 -4.26
C SER A 186 -3.87 -16.36 -2.94
N VAL A 187 -4.53 -15.23 -2.65
CA VAL A 187 -4.36 -14.46 -1.42
C VAL A 187 -5.47 -14.76 -0.41
N ASP A 188 -5.20 -14.49 0.87
CA ASP A 188 -6.16 -14.69 1.96
C ASP A 188 -7.04 -13.47 2.17
N ILE A 189 -6.47 -12.27 1.98
CA ILE A 189 -7.18 -10.99 2.10
C ILE A 189 -6.77 -10.09 0.93
N PHE A 190 -7.75 -9.50 0.26
CA PHE A 190 -7.52 -8.55 -0.83
C PHE A 190 -8.11 -7.18 -0.49
N LEU A 191 -7.29 -6.11 -0.60
CA LEU A 191 -7.57 -4.76 -0.11
C LEU A 191 -7.61 -3.70 -1.24
N PRO A 192 -8.48 -3.80 -2.25
CA PRO A 192 -8.59 -2.79 -3.30
C PRO A 192 -9.29 -1.51 -2.79
N ASN A 193 -9.16 -0.41 -3.54
CA ASN A 193 -10.09 0.70 -3.43
C ASN A 193 -11.33 0.48 -4.33
N ALA A 194 -12.36 1.32 -4.17
CA ALA A 194 -13.62 1.20 -4.93
C ALA A 194 -13.43 1.32 -6.45
N GLN A 195 -12.48 2.15 -6.89
CA GLN A 195 -12.17 2.30 -8.32
C GLN A 195 -11.47 1.06 -8.87
N GLU A 196 -10.53 0.50 -8.11
CA GLU A 196 -9.83 -0.75 -8.46
C GLU A 196 -10.79 -1.93 -8.50
N ALA A 197 -11.69 -2.05 -7.51
CA ALA A 197 -12.71 -3.09 -7.48
C ALA A 197 -13.58 -3.06 -8.74
N ARG A 198 -14.07 -1.88 -9.13
CA ARG A 198 -14.84 -1.69 -10.37
C ARG A 198 -14.01 -2.03 -11.62
N ARG A 199 -12.77 -1.61 -11.69
CA ARG A 199 -11.89 -1.91 -12.85
C ARG A 199 -11.59 -3.39 -12.99
N ILE A 200 -11.27 -4.07 -11.89
CA ILE A 200 -10.91 -5.50 -11.90
C ILE A 200 -12.10 -6.36 -12.31
N THR A 201 -13.30 -6.00 -11.85
CA THR A 201 -14.52 -6.77 -12.13
C THR A 201 -15.20 -6.35 -13.44
N GLY A 202 -14.99 -5.13 -13.90
CA GLY A 202 -15.72 -4.52 -15.02
C GLY A 202 -17.14 -4.05 -14.61
N GLU A 203 -17.46 -4.05 -13.32
CA GLU A 203 -18.79 -3.79 -12.79
C GLU A 203 -18.86 -2.37 -12.17
N PRO A 204 -19.72 -1.47 -12.67
CA PRO A 204 -19.82 -0.10 -12.16
C PRO A 204 -20.49 -0.01 -10.76
N ASN A 205 -21.40 -0.94 -10.44
CA ASN A 205 -22.01 -1.00 -9.13
C ASN A 205 -21.02 -1.60 -8.11
N LEU A 206 -20.71 -0.82 -7.08
CA LEU A 206 -19.67 -1.21 -6.11
C LEU A 206 -20.06 -2.46 -5.32
N GLU A 207 -21.29 -2.59 -4.87
CA GLU A 207 -21.74 -3.77 -4.12
C GLU A 207 -21.63 -5.04 -4.96
N VAL A 208 -22.04 -4.99 -6.23
CA VAL A 208 -21.91 -6.11 -7.16
C VAL A 208 -20.44 -6.44 -7.40
N ALA A 209 -19.58 -5.42 -7.60
CA ALA A 209 -18.14 -5.60 -7.74
C ALA A 209 -17.53 -6.30 -6.53
N ILE A 210 -17.90 -5.89 -5.30
CA ILE A 210 -17.44 -6.51 -4.05
C ILE A 210 -17.85 -7.99 -3.99
N ARG A 211 -19.10 -8.32 -4.31
CA ARG A 211 -19.59 -9.70 -4.31
C ARG A 211 -18.85 -10.58 -5.33
N LEU A 212 -18.60 -10.05 -6.53
CA LEU A 212 -17.79 -10.75 -7.55
C LEU A 212 -16.34 -10.99 -7.10
N LEU A 213 -15.74 -10.07 -6.35
CA LEU A 213 -14.42 -10.29 -5.75
C LEU A 213 -14.48 -11.32 -4.61
N GLY A 214 -15.56 -11.34 -3.83
CA GLY A 214 -15.81 -12.32 -2.76
C GLY A 214 -15.88 -13.78 -3.27
N GLU A 215 -16.23 -13.99 -4.55
CA GLU A 215 -16.15 -15.30 -5.18
C GLU A 215 -14.70 -15.76 -5.47
N LEU A 216 -13.74 -14.82 -5.43
CA LEU A 216 -12.34 -15.10 -5.77
C LEU A 216 -11.44 -15.24 -4.54
N CYS A 217 -11.72 -14.49 -3.46
CA CYS A 217 -10.85 -14.41 -2.30
C CYS A 217 -11.69 -14.50 -1.02
N PRO A 218 -11.21 -15.21 0.03
CA PRO A 218 -11.96 -15.43 1.26
C PRO A 218 -12.37 -14.16 2.00
N VAL A 219 -11.52 -13.13 2.00
CA VAL A 219 -11.79 -11.83 2.63
C VAL A 219 -11.47 -10.72 1.64
N ILE A 220 -12.47 -9.92 1.33
CA ILE A 220 -12.33 -8.68 0.54
C ILE A 220 -12.59 -7.50 1.46
N VAL A 221 -11.75 -6.48 1.38
CA VAL A 221 -11.98 -5.19 2.05
C VAL A 221 -11.76 -4.06 1.06
N VAL A 222 -12.81 -3.32 0.73
CA VAL A 222 -12.78 -2.25 -0.27
C VAL A 222 -12.79 -0.90 0.41
N LYS A 223 -11.77 -0.10 0.14
CA LYS A 223 -11.62 1.29 0.61
C LYS A 223 -12.43 2.22 -0.28
N ASP A 224 -13.35 3.03 0.26
CA ASP A 224 -14.21 3.93 -0.52
C ASP A 224 -14.13 5.40 -0.06
N GLY A 225 -12.92 5.83 0.32
CA GLY A 225 -12.61 7.22 0.68
C GLY A 225 -13.50 7.75 1.79
N SER A 226 -14.21 8.85 1.53
CA SER A 226 -15.14 9.49 2.48
C SER A 226 -16.35 8.64 2.84
N ASN A 227 -16.66 7.59 2.08
CA ASN A 227 -17.74 6.64 2.39
C ASN A 227 -17.29 5.55 3.37
N GLY A 228 -15.98 5.48 3.72
CA GLY A 228 -15.43 4.48 4.61
C GLY A 228 -14.93 3.24 3.88
N SER A 229 -15.29 2.07 4.38
CA SER A 229 -14.86 0.80 3.81
C SER A 229 -15.95 -0.27 3.87
N TYR A 230 -15.87 -1.20 2.94
CA TYR A 230 -16.75 -2.36 2.86
C TYR A 230 -15.94 -3.62 2.98
N SER A 231 -16.42 -4.64 3.68
CA SER A 231 -15.83 -5.97 3.61
C SER A 231 -16.87 -7.02 3.27
N ILE A 232 -16.42 -8.11 2.64
CA ILE A 232 -17.21 -9.32 2.48
C ILE A 232 -16.40 -10.52 2.93
N LYS A 233 -17.03 -11.35 3.75
CA LYS A 233 -16.53 -12.63 4.22
C LYS A 233 -17.74 -13.55 4.43
N ASP A 234 -17.63 -14.82 4.02
CA ASP A 234 -18.70 -15.80 4.15
C ASP A 234 -20.06 -15.31 3.60
N ASN A 235 -20.02 -14.50 2.53
CA ASN A 235 -21.15 -13.86 1.87
C ASN A 235 -21.85 -12.74 2.68
N GLU A 236 -21.33 -12.38 3.85
CA GLU A 236 -21.78 -11.25 4.66
C GLU A 236 -21.05 -9.97 4.24
N LEU A 237 -21.82 -8.95 3.85
CA LEU A 237 -21.31 -7.62 3.49
C LEU A 237 -21.43 -6.69 4.71
N ILE A 238 -20.29 -6.14 5.12
CA ILE A 238 -20.19 -5.22 6.25
C ILE A 238 -19.73 -3.86 5.71
N HIS A 239 -20.39 -2.79 6.16
CA HIS A 239 -19.97 -1.40 5.89
C HIS A 239 -19.53 -0.73 7.19
N GLU A 240 -18.35 -0.13 7.18
CA GLU A 240 -17.84 0.69 8.28
C GLU A 240 -17.61 2.11 7.77
N PRO A 241 -18.27 3.14 8.35
CA PRO A 241 -18.19 4.52 7.88
C PRO A 241 -16.78 5.11 8.09
N ALA A 242 -16.44 6.12 7.27
CA ALA A 242 -15.23 6.89 7.47
C ALA A 242 -15.34 7.81 8.70
N ILE A 243 -14.19 8.14 9.31
CA ILE A 243 -14.14 9.20 10.30
C ILE A 243 -14.22 10.58 9.63
N PRO A 244 -14.87 11.58 10.27
CA PRO A 244 -14.89 12.94 9.74
C PRO A 244 -13.51 13.59 9.85
N VAL A 245 -12.93 13.95 8.70
CA VAL A 245 -11.66 14.68 8.59
C VAL A 245 -11.74 15.74 7.49
N ASN A 246 -10.86 16.74 7.55
CA ASN A 246 -10.64 17.70 6.47
C ASN A 246 -9.36 17.27 5.71
N PRO A 247 -9.46 16.61 4.57
CA PRO A 247 -8.31 16.10 3.86
C PRO A 247 -7.51 17.24 3.21
N ILE A 248 -6.18 17.16 3.32
CA ILE A 248 -5.21 18.04 2.66
C ILE A 248 -4.58 17.28 1.47
N ASP A 249 -4.18 16.02 1.70
CA ASP A 249 -3.55 15.17 0.70
C ASP A 249 -3.94 13.70 0.94
N THR A 250 -4.41 13.02 -0.10
CA THR A 250 -4.84 11.62 -0.03
C THR A 250 -3.73 10.62 -0.39
N THR A 251 -2.50 11.10 -0.64
CA THR A 251 -1.35 10.24 -0.94
C THR A 251 -1.10 9.26 0.21
N GLY A 252 -0.99 7.97 -0.11
CA GLY A 252 -0.73 6.92 0.87
C GLY A 252 -1.88 6.61 1.83
N ALA A 253 -3.08 7.20 1.65
CA ALA A 253 -4.24 6.91 2.51
C ALA A 253 -4.60 5.41 2.51
N GLY A 254 -4.48 4.75 1.35
CA GLY A 254 -4.67 3.31 1.20
C GLY A 254 -3.66 2.49 1.99
N ASP A 255 -2.37 2.85 1.92
CA ASP A 255 -1.30 2.19 2.68
C ASP A 255 -1.50 2.35 4.19
N ASN A 256 -1.87 3.54 4.62
CA ASN A 256 -2.20 3.83 6.01
C ASN A 256 -3.44 3.05 6.48
N PHE A 257 -4.49 2.96 5.64
CA PHE A 257 -5.63 2.10 5.92
C PHE A 257 -5.20 0.64 6.11
N ASN A 258 -4.39 0.11 5.20
CA ASN A 258 -3.88 -1.27 5.28
C ASN A 258 -3.12 -1.50 6.60
N ALA A 259 -2.29 -0.54 7.03
CA ALA A 259 -1.56 -0.63 8.29
C ALA A 259 -2.50 -0.69 9.50
N GLY A 260 -3.53 0.16 9.53
CA GLY A 260 -4.56 0.14 10.56
C GLY A 260 -5.35 -1.16 10.58
N PHE A 261 -5.83 -1.61 9.43
CA PHE A 261 -6.55 -2.87 9.27
C PHE A 261 -5.72 -4.07 9.76
N ILE A 262 -4.47 -4.16 9.34
CA ILE A 262 -3.55 -5.25 9.73
C ILE A 262 -3.25 -5.18 11.22
N ARG A 263 -3.15 -3.99 11.84
CA ARG A 263 -3.00 -3.87 13.30
C ARG A 263 -4.20 -4.49 14.03
N GLY A 264 -5.42 -4.17 13.60
CA GLY A 264 -6.64 -4.76 14.14
C GLY A 264 -6.69 -6.28 13.94
N TRP A 265 -6.31 -6.74 12.76
CA TRP A 265 -6.24 -8.18 12.43
C TRP A 265 -5.25 -8.94 13.32
N LEU A 266 -4.05 -8.39 13.56
CA LEU A 266 -3.05 -8.98 14.45
C LEU A 266 -3.50 -9.01 15.92
N ASP A 267 -4.32 -8.07 16.35
CA ASP A 267 -4.93 -8.03 17.69
C ASP A 267 -6.11 -9.02 17.82
N GLY A 268 -6.51 -9.70 16.72
CA GLY A 268 -7.60 -10.68 16.72
C GLY A 268 -9.01 -10.08 16.74
N PHE A 269 -9.15 -8.82 16.34
CA PHE A 269 -10.45 -8.16 16.28
C PHE A 269 -11.32 -8.66 15.13
N PRO A 270 -12.66 -8.59 15.23
CA PRO A 270 -13.56 -8.86 14.13
C PRO A 270 -13.39 -7.84 12.99
N LEU A 271 -13.86 -8.19 11.77
CA LEU A 271 -13.59 -7.42 10.55
C LEU A 271 -14.03 -5.96 10.64
N GLU A 272 -15.19 -5.69 11.24
CA GLU A 272 -15.71 -4.32 11.43
C GLU A 272 -14.75 -3.46 12.25
N ILE A 273 -14.16 -4.02 13.29
CA ILE A 273 -13.16 -3.30 14.11
C ILE A 273 -11.85 -3.14 13.36
N CYS A 274 -11.42 -4.14 12.57
CA CYS A 274 -10.27 -4.00 11.68
C CYS A 274 -10.48 -2.89 10.65
N GLN A 275 -11.66 -2.81 10.03
CA GLN A 275 -12.04 -1.74 9.12
C GLN A 275 -12.03 -0.37 9.82
N LYS A 276 -12.59 -0.27 11.04
CA LYS A 276 -12.58 0.96 11.83
C LYS A 276 -11.17 1.44 12.12
N TRP A 277 -10.23 0.53 12.49
CA TRP A 277 -8.80 0.84 12.60
C TRP A 277 -8.25 1.39 11.27
N GLY A 278 -8.55 0.73 10.16
CA GLY A 278 -8.16 1.16 8.82
C GLY A 278 -8.69 2.55 8.46
N ASN A 279 -9.99 2.79 8.65
CA ASN A 279 -10.64 4.07 8.38
C ASN A 279 -10.05 5.22 9.22
N ILE A 280 -9.73 4.98 10.50
CA ILE A 280 -9.09 5.98 11.36
C ILE A 280 -7.68 6.30 10.86
N VAL A 281 -6.84 5.30 10.63
CA VAL A 281 -5.44 5.52 10.22
C VAL A 281 -5.39 6.13 8.82
N GLY A 282 -6.15 5.60 7.85
CA GLY A 282 -6.26 6.15 6.50
C GLY A 282 -6.84 7.56 6.49
N GLY A 283 -7.92 7.81 7.24
CA GLY A 283 -8.53 9.14 7.33
C GLY A 283 -7.58 10.18 7.94
N LEU A 284 -6.95 9.87 9.08
CA LEU A 284 -6.00 10.77 9.73
C LEU A 284 -4.78 11.06 8.86
N SER A 285 -4.28 10.12 8.08
CA SER A 285 -3.11 10.34 7.21
C SER A 285 -3.36 11.44 6.19
N THR A 286 -4.61 11.63 5.74
CA THR A 286 -4.96 12.64 4.74
C THR A 286 -4.91 14.09 5.27
N THR A 287 -4.75 14.30 6.58
CA THR A 287 -4.75 15.65 7.21
C THR A 287 -3.40 16.36 7.15
N ALA A 288 -2.42 15.83 6.42
CA ALA A 288 -1.12 16.44 6.16
C ALA A 288 -0.67 16.11 4.73
N LEU A 289 0.29 16.87 4.18
CA LEU A 289 0.90 16.58 2.90
C LEU A 289 1.84 15.36 3.00
N GLY A 290 1.73 14.40 2.08
CA GLY A 290 2.56 13.19 2.02
C GLY A 290 2.09 12.08 2.97
N GLY A 291 2.29 10.83 2.54
CA GLY A 291 1.71 9.64 3.19
C GLY A 291 2.20 9.34 4.61
N THR A 292 3.34 9.89 5.03
CA THR A 292 3.94 9.62 6.35
C THR A 292 4.12 10.85 7.24
N THR A 293 3.77 12.04 6.76
CA THR A 293 3.98 13.31 7.51
C THR A 293 3.16 13.34 8.80
N ARG A 294 1.90 12.90 8.77
CA ARG A 294 1.09 12.75 9.97
C ARG A 294 1.55 11.53 10.76
N LYS A 295 2.16 11.75 11.94
CA LYS A 295 2.52 10.64 12.84
C LYS A 295 1.27 10.09 13.54
N ILE A 296 0.88 8.86 13.17
CA ILE A 296 -0.29 8.17 13.72
C ILE A 296 0.21 6.99 14.54
N THR A 297 -0.07 7.03 15.85
CA THR A 297 0.35 5.99 16.80
C THR A 297 -0.84 5.13 17.21
N ARG A 298 -0.55 3.94 17.75
CA ARG A 298 -1.56 3.03 18.31
C ARG A 298 -2.44 3.71 19.34
N ASP A 299 -1.87 4.53 20.22
CA ASP A 299 -2.62 5.23 21.27
C ASP A 299 -3.54 6.33 20.72
N LEU A 300 -3.13 7.01 19.65
CA LEU A 300 -3.99 7.95 18.96
C LEU A 300 -5.21 7.24 18.37
N VAL A 301 -5.03 6.11 17.68
CA VAL A 301 -6.14 5.33 17.13
C VAL A 301 -7.10 4.85 18.21
N ARG A 302 -6.58 4.35 19.33
CA ARG A 302 -7.40 3.93 20.48
C ARG A 302 -8.26 5.06 21.07
N LYS A 303 -7.77 6.31 21.08
CA LYS A 303 -8.57 7.46 21.50
C LYS A 303 -9.78 7.67 20.59
N TYR A 304 -9.59 7.56 19.27
CA TYR A 304 -10.72 7.65 18.32
C TYR A 304 -11.73 6.52 18.47
N LEU A 305 -11.27 5.28 18.68
CA LEU A 305 -12.16 4.14 18.93
C LEU A 305 -13.04 4.32 20.16
N ASN A 306 -12.51 4.96 21.21
CA ASN A 306 -13.22 5.17 22.48
C ASN A 306 -14.11 6.43 22.46
N SER A 307 -13.94 7.34 21.51
CA SER A 307 -14.75 8.58 21.43
C SER A 307 -16.08 8.38 20.69
N ASP A 308 -16.25 7.27 20.00
CA ASP A 308 -17.47 6.92 19.25
C ASP A 308 -18.41 6.00 20.06
N GLY A 309 -18.15 5.79 21.36
CA GLY A 309 -18.95 4.97 22.29
C GLY A 309 -19.90 5.79 23.16
#